data_7350310475914a6c9cb1508f1fa4e284
#
_entry.id   7350310475914a6c9cb1508f1fa4e284
#
_cell.length_a   1.000
_cell.length_b   1.000
_cell.length_c   1.000
_cell.angle_alpha   90.00
_cell.angle_beta   90.00
_cell.angle_gamma   90.00
#
_symmetry.space_group_name_H-M   'P 1'
#
loop_
_entity.id
_entity.type
_entity.pdbx_description
1 polymer ?
#
loop_
_entity_poly.entity_id
_entity_poly.type
_entity_poly.pdbx_seq_one_letter_code
_entity_poly.pdbx_strand_id
1 'polypeptide(L)'
;ALATKIAHEVNPENQVGCMLAGGNFYPYSCKPEDVWMALEKDRENLFFIDVQARGSYPAYSARVFREKGVVIVKEPGDDQLLKNTVDFVSFSYYASRCASADMNAQNTNAANIVKSLRNPHIEVSEWGWGIDPLGLRITMNMMYDRYQKPLFLVENGLGAKDVIEANGEINDDYRISYLREHIRAMGDAIEDGVPLMGY
;
A
#
# COMPACT_ATOMS: atom_id res chain seq x y z
N ALA A 1 -14.69 8.28 -8.03
CA ALA A 1 -16.15 8.31 -7.93
C ALA A 1 -16.80 8.54 -9.29
N LEU A 2 -16.46 9.61 -10.01
CA LEU A 2 -17.07 9.88 -11.33
C LEU A 2 -16.81 8.73 -12.33
N ALA A 3 -15.58 8.24 -12.42
CA ALA A 3 -15.25 7.12 -13.29
C ALA A 3 -16.02 5.85 -12.93
N THR A 4 -16.15 5.55 -11.63
CA THR A 4 -16.93 4.40 -11.14
C THR A 4 -18.40 4.54 -11.52
N LYS A 5 -18.99 5.74 -11.29
CA LYS A 5 -20.37 6.02 -11.68
C LYS A 5 -20.59 5.76 -13.18
N ILE A 6 -19.73 6.33 -14.03
CA ILE A 6 -19.85 6.18 -15.49
C ILE A 6 -19.68 4.70 -15.91
N ALA A 7 -18.73 3.97 -15.33
CA ALA A 7 -18.53 2.57 -15.63
C ALA A 7 -19.77 1.71 -15.33
N HIS A 8 -20.43 1.96 -14.18
CA HIS A 8 -21.66 1.25 -13.80
C HIS A 8 -22.87 1.71 -14.61
N GLU A 9 -22.92 2.97 -15.08
CA GLU A 9 -23.95 3.45 -16.00
C GLU A 9 -23.84 2.79 -17.39
N VAL A 10 -22.62 2.54 -17.84
CA VAL A 10 -22.35 1.85 -19.13
C VAL A 10 -22.71 0.35 -19.04
N ASN A 11 -22.28 -0.29 -17.97
CA ASN A 11 -22.66 -1.67 -17.65
C ASN A 11 -22.61 -1.86 -16.10
N PRO A 12 -23.75 -2.16 -15.45
CA PRO A 12 -23.80 -2.38 -14.00
C PRO A 12 -22.91 -3.54 -13.49
N GLU A 13 -22.51 -4.46 -14.35
CA GLU A 13 -21.61 -5.58 -14.02
C GLU A 13 -20.12 -5.21 -14.08
N ASN A 14 -19.79 -4.01 -14.57
CA ASN A 14 -18.40 -3.55 -14.56
C ASN A 14 -17.90 -3.42 -13.13
N GLN A 15 -16.68 -3.91 -12.88
CA GLN A 15 -15.99 -3.74 -11.63
C GLN A 15 -14.88 -2.70 -11.76
N VAL A 16 -14.87 -1.73 -10.87
CA VAL A 16 -13.91 -0.62 -10.85
C VAL A 16 -13.09 -0.69 -9.58
N GLY A 17 -11.78 -0.79 -9.73
CA GLY A 17 -10.83 -0.71 -8.62
C GLY A 17 -10.14 0.63 -8.55
N CYS A 18 -9.33 0.77 -7.55
CA CYS A 18 -8.37 1.86 -7.37
C CYS A 18 -6.98 1.25 -7.17
N MET A 19 -5.93 1.99 -7.40
CA MET A 19 -4.56 1.52 -7.22
C MET A 19 -3.80 2.45 -6.27
N LEU A 20 -3.10 1.84 -5.31
CA LEU A 20 -2.22 2.57 -4.42
C LEU A 20 -0.84 1.90 -4.29
N ALA A 21 0.17 2.67 -3.92
CA ALA A 21 1.45 2.14 -3.48
C ALA A 21 1.28 1.50 -2.09
N GLY A 22 1.16 0.18 -2.04
CA GLY A 22 0.96 -0.59 -0.81
C GLY A 22 2.20 -0.64 0.09
N GLY A 23 2.09 -1.40 1.17
CA GLY A 23 3.10 -1.52 2.22
C GLY A 23 2.76 -0.61 3.40
N ASN A 24 2.55 -1.23 4.55
CA ASN A 24 2.30 -0.55 5.82
C ASN A 24 3.59 0.06 6.38
N PHE A 25 3.44 1.02 7.27
CA PHE A 25 4.54 1.57 8.04
C PHE A 25 4.68 0.84 9.37
N TYR A 26 5.82 0.17 9.58
CA TYR A 26 6.20 -0.29 10.91
C TYR A 26 6.68 0.88 11.77
N PRO A 27 6.35 0.90 13.07
CA PRO A 27 7.03 1.81 13.99
C PRO A 27 8.49 1.36 14.17
N TYR A 28 9.43 2.31 14.16
CA TYR A 28 10.85 2.01 14.34
C TYR A 28 11.15 1.38 15.70
N SER A 29 10.35 1.75 16.71
CA SER A 29 10.40 1.15 18.04
C SER A 29 8.98 1.04 18.63
N CYS A 30 8.86 0.36 19.78
CA CYS A 30 7.61 0.30 20.53
C CYS A 30 7.29 1.56 21.34
N LYS A 31 8.01 2.67 21.17
CA LYS A 31 7.66 3.95 21.78
C LYS A 31 6.32 4.43 21.23
N PRO A 32 5.41 4.94 22.10
CA PRO A 32 4.11 5.43 21.64
C PRO A 32 4.19 6.47 20.52
N GLU A 33 5.22 7.32 20.53
CA GLU A 33 5.46 8.34 19.52
C GLU A 33 5.79 7.75 18.14
N ASP A 34 6.59 6.66 18.09
CA ASP A 34 6.91 5.95 16.85
C ASP A 34 5.67 5.20 16.31
N VAL A 35 4.89 4.59 17.21
CA VAL A 35 3.62 3.92 16.84
C VAL A 35 2.63 4.94 16.28
N TRP A 36 2.52 6.11 16.90
CA TRP A 36 1.68 7.19 16.39
C TRP A 36 2.15 7.70 15.03
N MET A 37 3.46 7.90 14.85
CA MET A 37 4.04 8.33 13.57
C MET A 37 3.75 7.31 12.45
N ALA A 38 3.91 6.01 12.72
CA ALA A 38 3.58 4.97 11.73
C ALA A 38 2.09 5.03 11.33
N LEU A 39 1.19 5.20 12.29
CA LEU A 39 -0.24 5.36 12.03
C LEU A 39 -0.55 6.62 11.20
N GLU A 40 0.12 7.75 11.45
CA GLU A 40 -0.06 8.98 10.66
C GLU A 40 0.44 8.80 9.23
N LYS A 41 1.56 8.09 9.04
CA LYS A 41 2.10 7.77 7.72
C LYS A 41 1.20 6.82 6.94
N ASP A 42 0.62 5.81 7.58
CA ASP A 42 -0.38 4.95 6.96
C ASP A 42 -1.62 5.76 6.53
N ARG A 43 -2.11 6.68 7.36
CA ARG A 43 -3.23 7.56 7.02
C ARG A 43 -2.93 8.48 5.85
N GLU A 44 -1.71 9.03 5.76
CA GLU A 44 -1.27 9.83 4.60
C GLU A 44 -1.30 8.98 3.32
N ASN A 45 -0.78 7.76 3.37
CA ASN A 45 -0.72 6.85 2.23
C ASN A 45 -2.12 6.37 1.79
N LEU A 46 -2.98 6.05 2.75
CA LEU A 46 -4.31 5.47 2.50
C LEU A 46 -5.41 6.51 2.24
N PHE A 47 -5.10 7.81 2.34
CA PHE A 47 -6.11 8.87 2.29
C PHE A 47 -7.01 8.79 1.07
N PHE A 48 -6.46 8.68 -0.13
CA PHE A 48 -7.26 8.65 -1.36
C PHE A 48 -8.11 7.38 -1.46
N ILE A 49 -7.58 6.24 -1.05
CA ILE A 49 -8.32 4.97 -1.00
C ILE A 49 -9.42 5.01 0.06
N ASP A 50 -9.17 5.62 1.21
CA ASP A 50 -10.22 5.83 2.21
C ASP A 50 -11.44 6.53 1.61
N VAL A 51 -11.22 7.56 0.79
CA VAL A 51 -12.31 8.28 0.12
C VAL A 51 -12.96 7.42 -0.96
N GLN A 52 -12.16 6.77 -1.80
CA GLN A 52 -12.65 5.96 -2.93
C GLN A 52 -13.40 4.71 -2.48
N ALA A 53 -12.95 4.07 -1.40
CA ALA A 53 -13.56 2.83 -0.90
C ALA A 53 -14.74 3.08 0.05
N ARG A 54 -14.78 4.22 0.78
CA ARG A 54 -15.80 4.53 1.79
C ARG A 54 -16.85 5.53 1.33
N GLY A 55 -16.59 6.24 0.23
CA GLY A 55 -17.51 7.23 -0.31
C GLY A 55 -17.68 8.49 0.55
N SER A 56 -16.66 8.82 1.34
CA SER A 56 -16.62 10.05 2.15
C SER A 56 -15.21 10.33 2.63
N TYR A 57 -14.92 11.58 2.94
CA TYR A 57 -13.67 11.94 3.59
C TYR A 57 -13.55 11.26 4.96
N PRO A 58 -12.40 10.65 5.30
CA PRO A 58 -12.19 10.01 6.60
C PRO A 58 -12.19 11.08 7.72
N ALA A 59 -12.67 10.71 8.91
CA ALA A 59 -12.82 11.65 10.02
C ALA A 59 -11.53 12.39 10.41
N TYR A 60 -10.37 11.71 10.28
CA TYR A 60 -9.07 12.33 10.59
C TYR A 60 -8.67 13.45 9.60
N SER A 61 -9.25 13.50 8.40
CA SER A 61 -8.89 14.48 7.36
C SER A 61 -9.18 15.92 7.78
N ALA A 62 -10.23 16.15 8.56
CA ALA A 62 -10.59 17.48 9.05
C ALA A 62 -9.44 18.10 9.90
N ARG A 63 -8.80 17.29 10.74
CA ARG A 63 -7.62 17.73 11.50
C ARG A 63 -6.45 17.99 10.58
N VAL A 64 -6.12 17.05 9.69
CA VAL A 64 -4.99 17.14 8.77
C VAL A 64 -5.11 18.38 7.88
N PHE A 65 -6.27 18.64 7.32
CA PHE A 65 -6.51 19.81 6.47
C PHE A 65 -6.33 21.12 7.25
N ARG A 66 -6.90 21.21 8.46
CA ARG A 66 -6.74 22.37 9.32
C ARG A 66 -5.27 22.65 9.67
N GLU A 67 -4.50 21.62 10.03
CA GLU A 67 -3.08 21.74 10.38
C GLU A 67 -2.20 22.11 9.17
N LYS A 68 -2.56 21.65 7.98
CA LYS A 68 -1.87 21.97 6.72
C LYS A 68 -2.40 23.24 6.04
N GLY A 69 -3.40 23.91 6.59
CA GLY A 69 -4.03 25.09 5.98
C GLY A 69 -4.75 24.79 4.66
N VAL A 70 -5.20 23.54 4.46
CA VAL A 70 -5.89 23.11 3.24
C VAL A 70 -7.40 23.34 3.40
N VAL A 71 -8.00 24.02 2.43
CA VAL A 71 -9.45 24.19 2.32
C VAL A 71 -9.93 23.39 1.11
N ILE A 72 -10.80 22.42 1.36
CA ILE A 72 -11.45 21.65 0.29
C ILE A 72 -12.69 22.43 -0.14
N VAL A 73 -12.68 22.90 -1.39
CA VAL A 73 -13.85 23.49 -2.03
C VAL A 73 -14.75 22.36 -2.51
N LYS A 74 -15.98 22.32 -2.04
CA LYS A 74 -16.99 21.36 -2.47
C LYS A 74 -18.06 22.05 -3.30
N GLU A 75 -18.48 21.38 -4.37
CA GLU A 75 -19.62 21.78 -5.17
C GLU A 75 -20.90 21.04 -4.71
N PRO A 76 -22.08 21.59 -5.00
CA PRO A 76 -23.34 20.89 -4.76
C PRO A 76 -23.37 19.55 -5.51
N GLY A 77 -23.56 18.46 -4.77
CA GLY A 77 -23.58 17.11 -5.32
C GLY A 77 -22.31 16.29 -5.11
N ASP A 78 -21.17 16.88 -4.73
CA ASP A 78 -19.92 16.16 -4.53
C ASP A 78 -20.05 15.05 -3.50
N ASP A 79 -20.70 15.30 -2.37
CA ASP A 79 -20.89 14.27 -1.33
C ASP A 79 -21.76 13.10 -1.84
N GLN A 80 -22.70 13.35 -2.76
CA GLN A 80 -23.48 12.29 -3.39
C GLN A 80 -22.65 11.55 -4.45
N LEU A 81 -21.82 12.26 -5.21
CA LEU A 81 -20.94 11.68 -6.19
C LEU A 81 -19.94 10.72 -5.53
N LEU A 82 -19.39 11.07 -4.37
CA LEU A 82 -18.44 10.23 -3.62
C LEU A 82 -19.05 8.86 -3.22
N LYS A 83 -20.39 8.73 -3.16
CA LYS A 83 -21.04 7.44 -2.84
C LYS A 83 -20.85 6.36 -3.92
N ASN A 84 -20.40 6.73 -5.11
CA ASN A 84 -19.99 5.77 -6.12
C ASN A 84 -18.58 5.24 -5.78
N THR A 85 -18.55 4.28 -4.88
CA THR A 85 -17.30 3.69 -4.37
C THR A 85 -16.76 2.62 -5.31
N VAL A 86 -15.46 2.38 -5.25
CA VAL A 86 -14.82 1.27 -5.97
C VAL A 86 -15.33 -0.09 -5.51
N ASP A 87 -15.31 -1.09 -6.39
CA ASP A 87 -15.79 -2.44 -6.12
C ASP A 87 -14.72 -3.29 -5.43
N PHE A 88 -13.45 -3.04 -5.74
CA PHE A 88 -12.29 -3.71 -5.14
C PHE A 88 -11.15 -2.72 -4.89
N VAL A 89 -10.22 -3.08 -4.03
CA VAL A 89 -8.99 -2.32 -3.75
C VAL A 89 -7.81 -3.00 -4.40
N SER A 90 -7.10 -2.31 -5.28
CA SER A 90 -5.85 -2.80 -5.84
C SER A 90 -4.65 -2.00 -5.35
N PHE A 91 -3.51 -2.68 -5.30
CA PHE A 91 -2.29 -2.08 -4.78
C PHE A 91 -1.05 -2.71 -5.39
N SER A 92 0.05 -1.95 -5.39
CA SER A 92 1.40 -2.47 -5.62
C SER A 92 2.06 -2.78 -4.28
N TYR A 93 2.87 -3.84 -4.21
CA TYR A 93 3.68 -4.15 -3.04
C TYR A 93 5.09 -4.53 -3.47
N TYR A 94 6.06 -3.80 -2.98
CA TYR A 94 7.49 -4.08 -3.19
C TYR A 94 8.23 -4.29 -1.87
N ALA A 95 7.85 -3.52 -0.86
CA ALA A 95 8.44 -3.55 0.47
C ALA A 95 7.48 -2.91 1.49
N SER A 96 7.60 -3.30 2.74
CA SER A 96 7.08 -2.53 3.87
C SER A 96 7.95 -1.29 4.12
N ARG A 97 7.45 -0.40 4.94
CA ARG A 97 8.08 0.88 5.28
C ARG A 97 8.33 0.96 6.78
N CYS A 98 9.11 1.94 7.20
CA CYS A 98 9.35 2.18 8.62
C CYS A 98 9.31 3.67 8.94
N ALA A 99 8.77 4.05 10.10
CA ALA A 99 8.65 5.43 10.53
C ALA A 99 9.10 5.60 11.99
N SER A 100 9.73 6.75 12.29
CA SER A 100 10.07 7.17 13.64
C SER A 100 9.66 8.61 13.86
N ALA A 101 9.32 8.94 15.10
CA ALA A 101 9.11 10.31 15.55
C ALA A 101 10.43 11.07 15.76
N ASP A 102 11.56 10.38 15.79
CA ASP A 102 12.88 11.01 15.87
C ASP A 102 13.26 11.61 14.52
N MET A 103 13.26 12.95 14.44
CA MET A 103 13.63 13.69 13.23
C MET A 103 15.09 13.51 12.82
N ASN A 104 15.95 13.01 13.73
CA ASN A 104 17.37 12.73 13.46
C ASN A 104 17.62 11.29 12.99
N ALA A 105 16.61 10.46 12.90
CA ALA A 105 16.74 9.11 12.36
C ALA A 105 17.12 9.19 10.87
N GLN A 106 18.40 8.96 10.56
CA GLN A 106 18.97 9.24 9.23
C GLN A 106 19.10 8.04 8.29
N ASN A 107 18.75 6.84 8.72
CA ASN A 107 18.85 5.66 7.88
C ASN A 107 17.64 5.58 6.94
N THR A 108 17.76 6.19 5.77
CA THR A 108 16.70 6.16 4.76
C THR A 108 16.87 4.97 3.81
N ASN A 109 15.81 4.20 3.64
CA ASN A 109 15.64 3.29 2.52
C ASN A 109 14.95 4.04 1.37
N ALA A 110 15.47 3.86 0.17
CA ALA A 110 14.78 4.31 -1.04
C ALA A 110 14.04 3.11 -1.65
N ALA A 111 12.92 2.72 -1.04
CA ALA A 111 12.04 1.73 -1.67
C ALA A 111 11.10 2.46 -2.61
N ASN A 112 11.34 2.33 -3.92
CA ASN A 112 10.54 2.93 -4.98
C ASN A 112 10.45 4.48 -4.84
N ILE A 113 9.26 5.05 -4.86
CA ILE A 113 9.03 6.51 -4.86
C ILE A 113 8.99 7.09 -3.43
N VAL A 114 8.78 6.24 -2.42
CA VAL A 114 8.54 6.69 -1.04
C VAL A 114 9.77 6.44 -0.17
N LYS A 115 10.40 7.52 0.29
CA LYS A 115 11.47 7.44 1.28
C LYS A 115 10.91 7.00 2.63
N SER A 116 11.52 5.99 3.24
CA SER A 116 11.22 5.52 4.58
C SER A 116 12.51 5.22 5.34
N LEU A 117 12.43 5.07 6.66
CA LEU A 117 13.55 4.58 7.43
C LEU A 117 13.81 3.11 7.07
N ARG A 118 15.09 2.69 7.13
CA ARG A 118 15.44 1.29 7.03
C ARG A 118 14.96 0.54 8.27
N ASN A 119 14.19 -0.52 8.07
CA ASN A 119 13.88 -1.45 9.15
C ASN A 119 15.10 -2.33 9.42
N PRO A 120 15.68 -2.31 10.65
CA PRO A 120 16.89 -3.06 10.97
C PRO A 120 16.67 -4.59 11.02
N HIS A 121 15.42 -5.05 11.02
CA HIS A 121 15.03 -6.45 11.15
C HIS A 121 14.68 -7.11 9.81
N ILE A 122 14.80 -6.37 8.71
CA ILE A 122 14.45 -6.85 7.36
C ILE A 122 15.68 -6.80 6.47
N GLU A 123 15.92 -7.89 5.74
CA GLU A 123 16.93 -7.94 4.70
C GLU A 123 16.59 -6.97 3.56
N VAL A 124 17.62 -6.47 2.88
CA VAL A 124 17.44 -5.55 1.77
C VAL A 124 18.17 -6.07 0.52
N SER A 125 17.60 -5.78 -0.65
CA SER A 125 18.28 -6.00 -1.91
C SER A 125 19.46 -5.04 -2.09
N GLU A 126 20.25 -5.24 -3.15
CA GLU A 126 21.35 -4.32 -3.50
C GLU A 126 20.88 -2.88 -3.79
N TRP A 127 19.60 -2.68 -4.12
CA TRP A 127 18.99 -1.35 -4.26
C TRP A 127 18.46 -0.79 -2.94
N GLY A 128 18.60 -1.54 -1.83
CA GLY A 128 18.11 -1.15 -0.52
C GLY A 128 16.61 -1.40 -0.33
N TRP A 129 15.97 -2.18 -1.19
CA TRP A 129 14.55 -2.53 -1.02
C TRP A 129 14.41 -3.64 0.01
N GLY A 130 13.51 -3.45 0.97
CA GLY A 130 13.23 -4.45 1.99
C GLY A 130 12.56 -5.70 1.40
N ILE A 131 13.06 -6.87 1.78
CA ILE A 131 12.48 -8.17 1.40
C ILE A 131 11.59 -8.62 2.55
N ASP A 132 10.28 -8.40 2.42
CA ASP A 132 9.33 -8.59 3.51
C ASP A 132 8.03 -9.28 3.05
N PRO A 133 8.05 -10.60 2.85
CA PRO A 133 6.85 -11.36 2.50
C PRO A 133 5.76 -11.29 3.59
N LEU A 134 6.15 -11.32 4.88
CA LEU A 134 5.18 -11.18 5.97
C LEU A 134 4.50 -9.80 5.96
N GLY A 135 5.24 -8.76 5.58
CA GLY A 135 4.68 -7.43 5.41
C GLY A 135 3.60 -7.36 4.33
N LEU A 136 3.70 -8.17 3.27
CA LEU A 136 2.63 -8.32 2.29
C LEU A 136 1.37 -8.92 2.93
N ARG A 137 1.50 -10.04 3.68
CA ARG A 137 0.37 -10.65 4.41
C ARG A 137 -0.27 -9.66 5.38
N ILE A 138 0.54 -8.93 6.15
CA ILE A 138 0.06 -7.90 7.09
C ILE A 138 -0.69 -6.79 6.32
N THR A 139 -0.12 -6.28 5.23
CA THR A 139 -0.74 -5.24 4.39
C THR A 139 -2.10 -5.69 3.86
N MET A 140 -2.20 -6.92 3.37
CA MET A 140 -3.45 -7.48 2.85
C MET A 140 -4.52 -7.59 3.94
N ASN A 141 -4.18 -8.13 5.12
CA ASN A 141 -5.09 -8.22 6.25
C ASN A 141 -5.55 -6.82 6.70
N MET A 142 -4.64 -5.87 6.88
CA MET A 142 -4.98 -4.50 7.28
C MET A 142 -5.88 -3.80 6.26
N MET A 143 -5.66 -3.99 4.95
CA MET A 143 -6.52 -3.43 3.91
C MET A 143 -7.90 -4.06 3.92
N TYR A 144 -7.99 -5.38 4.06
CA TYR A 144 -9.27 -6.05 4.12
C TYR A 144 -10.07 -5.66 5.37
N ASP A 145 -9.43 -5.65 6.54
CA ASP A 145 -10.07 -5.18 7.78
C ASP A 145 -10.60 -3.75 7.66
N ARG A 146 -9.86 -2.90 6.93
CA ARG A 146 -10.20 -1.49 6.77
C ARG A 146 -11.32 -1.23 5.79
N TYR A 147 -11.39 -1.97 4.68
CA TYR A 147 -12.29 -1.67 3.56
C TYR A 147 -13.38 -2.71 3.34
N GLN A 148 -13.19 -3.95 3.79
CA GLN A 148 -14.09 -5.09 3.59
C GLN A 148 -14.48 -5.26 2.10
N LYS A 149 -13.49 -5.04 1.21
CA LYS A 149 -13.61 -5.20 -0.24
C LYS A 149 -12.56 -6.20 -0.73
N PRO A 150 -12.82 -6.93 -1.82
CA PRO A 150 -11.81 -7.77 -2.44
C PRO A 150 -10.55 -6.99 -2.76
N LEU A 151 -9.41 -7.68 -2.71
CA LEU A 151 -8.11 -7.11 -3.03
C LEU A 151 -7.58 -7.63 -4.37
N PHE A 152 -6.79 -6.80 -5.06
CA PHE A 152 -6.05 -7.18 -6.25
C PHE A 152 -4.62 -6.67 -6.12
N LEU A 153 -3.63 -7.56 -6.12
CA LEU A 153 -2.22 -7.19 -6.12
C LEU A 153 -1.75 -7.00 -7.57
N VAL A 154 -1.67 -5.75 -8.02
CA VAL A 154 -1.41 -5.42 -9.44
C VAL A 154 0.06 -5.29 -9.77
N GLU A 155 0.92 -5.11 -8.77
CA GLU A 155 2.36 -5.05 -8.95
C GLU A 155 3.08 -5.65 -7.74
N ASN A 156 4.08 -6.51 -8.04
CA ASN A 156 5.02 -7.03 -7.06
C ASN A 156 6.35 -7.36 -7.76
N GLY A 157 7.46 -7.17 -7.09
CA GLY A 157 8.77 -7.44 -7.66
C GLY A 157 9.93 -6.92 -6.82
N LEU A 158 11.14 -7.22 -7.23
CA LEU A 158 12.37 -6.85 -6.54
C LEU A 158 13.29 -6.05 -7.46
N GLY A 159 13.69 -4.87 -7.01
CA GLY A 159 14.79 -4.12 -7.62
C GLY A 159 16.15 -4.68 -7.19
N ALA A 160 16.95 -5.11 -8.15
CA ALA A 160 18.28 -5.66 -7.96
C ALA A 160 19.19 -5.35 -9.15
N LYS A 161 20.50 -5.59 -9.01
CA LYS A 161 21.46 -5.47 -10.11
C LYS A 161 21.61 -6.84 -10.77
N ASP A 162 21.14 -6.92 -12.01
CA ASP A 162 21.31 -8.14 -12.79
C ASP A 162 22.72 -8.22 -13.38
N VAL A 163 23.28 -9.42 -13.40
CA VAL A 163 24.58 -9.71 -14.04
C VAL A 163 24.32 -10.66 -15.20
N ILE A 164 24.75 -10.24 -16.39
CA ILE A 164 24.71 -11.11 -17.57
C ILE A 164 25.95 -12.00 -17.53
N GLU A 165 25.75 -13.30 -17.43
CA GLU A 165 26.81 -14.29 -17.43
C GLU A 165 27.48 -14.42 -18.81
N ALA A 166 28.65 -15.05 -18.88
CA ALA A 166 29.39 -15.23 -20.13
C ALA A 166 28.64 -16.01 -21.21
N ASN A 167 27.66 -16.84 -20.82
CA ASN A 167 26.78 -17.57 -21.72
C ASN A 167 25.53 -16.77 -22.14
N GLY A 168 25.38 -15.52 -21.67
CA GLY A 168 24.24 -14.64 -21.95
C GLY A 168 23.03 -14.85 -21.03
N GLU A 169 23.12 -15.74 -20.04
CA GLU A 169 22.07 -15.97 -19.07
C GLU A 169 22.13 -14.97 -17.91
N ILE A 170 21.02 -14.81 -17.20
CA ILE A 170 20.89 -14.06 -15.95
C ILE A 170 20.45 -15.03 -14.87
N ASN A 171 21.30 -15.26 -13.88
CA ASN A 171 20.99 -16.09 -12.71
C ASN A 171 20.30 -15.23 -11.66
N ASP A 172 18.98 -15.17 -11.69
CA ASP A 172 18.19 -14.34 -10.78
C ASP A 172 17.44 -15.13 -9.69
N ASP A 173 18.10 -16.14 -9.12
CA ASP A 173 17.57 -16.96 -8.02
C ASP A 173 17.05 -16.12 -6.84
N TYR A 174 17.66 -14.97 -6.59
CA TYR A 174 17.22 -14.00 -5.59
C TYR A 174 15.81 -13.46 -5.91
N ARG A 175 15.49 -13.21 -7.20
CA ARG A 175 14.16 -12.75 -7.62
C ARG A 175 13.13 -13.88 -7.57
N ILE A 176 13.54 -15.09 -7.96
CA ILE A 176 12.72 -16.30 -7.85
C ILE A 176 12.36 -16.55 -6.38
N SER A 177 13.35 -16.45 -5.48
CA SER A 177 13.11 -16.59 -4.04
C SER A 177 12.16 -15.52 -3.50
N TYR A 178 12.39 -14.26 -3.87
CA TYR A 178 11.48 -13.16 -3.49
C TYR A 178 10.04 -13.44 -3.89
N LEU A 179 9.80 -13.76 -5.17
CA LEU A 179 8.44 -14.02 -5.68
C LEU A 179 7.81 -15.23 -5.00
N ARG A 180 8.58 -16.32 -4.82
CA ARG A 180 8.10 -17.53 -4.14
C ARG A 180 7.58 -17.24 -2.74
N GLU A 181 8.35 -16.50 -1.94
CA GLU A 181 7.96 -16.19 -0.56
C GLU A 181 6.79 -15.21 -0.50
N HIS A 182 6.70 -14.26 -1.44
CA HIS A 182 5.55 -13.35 -1.52
C HIS A 182 4.27 -14.08 -1.98
N ILE A 183 4.39 -15.03 -2.92
CA ILE A 183 3.24 -15.87 -3.34
C ILE A 183 2.75 -16.74 -2.17
N ARG A 184 3.65 -17.28 -1.35
CA ARG A 184 3.26 -17.99 -0.12
C ARG A 184 2.51 -17.08 0.86
N ALA A 185 3.05 -15.88 1.10
CA ALA A 185 2.42 -14.91 1.97
C ALA A 185 1.01 -14.48 1.50
N MET A 186 0.79 -14.41 0.17
CA MET A 186 -0.56 -14.22 -0.38
C MET A 186 -1.48 -15.41 -0.09
N GLY A 187 -0.97 -16.64 -0.24
CA GLY A 187 -1.69 -17.85 0.13
C GLY A 187 -2.11 -17.84 1.60
N ASP A 188 -1.18 -17.50 2.49
CA ASP A 188 -1.47 -17.36 3.93
C ASP A 188 -2.52 -16.28 4.21
N ALA A 189 -2.49 -15.14 3.50
CA ALA A 189 -3.50 -14.10 3.65
C ALA A 189 -4.90 -14.55 3.17
N ILE A 190 -4.96 -15.37 2.12
CA ILE A 190 -6.23 -15.98 1.69
C ILE A 190 -6.78 -16.93 2.78
N GLU A 191 -5.91 -17.70 3.41
CA GLU A 191 -6.28 -18.57 4.54
C GLU A 191 -6.72 -17.74 5.77
N ASP A 192 -6.19 -16.54 5.96
CA ASP A 192 -6.66 -15.58 6.98
C ASP A 192 -8.07 -15.02 6.66
N GLY A 193 -8.62 -15.29 5.48
CA GLY A 193 -9.96 -14.86 5.06
C GLY A 193 -9.96 -13.63 4.13
N VAL A 194 -8.81 -13.22 3.61
CA VAL A 194 -8.71 -12.09 2.66
C VAL A 194 -9.11 -12.55 1.25
N PRO A 195 -10.17 -11.98 0.64
CA PRO A 195 -10.57 -12.32 -0.72
C PRO A 195 -9.63 -11.65 -1.73
N LEU A 196 -8.59 -12.35 -2.16
CA LEU A 196 -7.68 -11.91 -3.23
C LEU A 196 -8.24 -12.33 -4.59
N MET A 197 -8.53 -11.34 -5.47
CA MET A 197 -9.09 -11.57 -6.81
C MET A 197 -8.04 -12.00 -7.83
N GLY A 198 -6.79 -11.53 -7.66
CA GLY A 198 -5.72 -11.78 -8.62
C GLY A 198 -4.39 -11.18 -8.22
N TYR A 199 -3.36 -11.57 -9.00
CA TYR A 199 -1.96 -11.18 -8.83
C TYR A 199 -1.31 -11.01 -10.22
#